data_c97afc6fa2c109766fafd4f1f2f2dd17
#
_entry.id   c97afc6fa2c109766fafd4f1f2f2dd17
#
_cell.length_a   1.000
_cell.length_b   1.000
_cell.length_c   1.000
_cell.angle_alpha   90.00
_cell.angle_beta   90.00
_cell.angle_gamma   90.00
#
_symmetry.space_group_name_H-M   'P 1'
#
loop_
_entity.id
_entity.type
_entity.pdbx_description
1 polymer ?
#
loop_
_entity_poly.entity_id
_entity_poly.type
_entity_poly.pdbx_seq_one_letter_code
_entity_poly.pdbx_strand_id
1 'polypeptide(L)'
;PSTLSPAPCTLHKTRQDSPFRPGRRGGAIPAEENVIIPNIPDDKVEAILAEPLLKTYVPNPGPIMSGLVSCTGSQFCGLAIVETKANGVKLAKELEATMNIPNEVRMHWTGCPNTCGQVQVADVGFMGAMAKDAAGKPTPGVNVFLGGRIGHDSHLGEQITDKPVAIEGDLLPFVQNLLVEKFGASML
;
A
#
# COMPACT_ATOMS: atom_id res chain seq x y z
N PRO A 1 17.29 -16.36 3.02
CA PRO A 1 16.90 -15.41 4.04
C PRO A 1 15.86 -14.48 3.42
N SER A 2 14.60 -14.73 3.75
CA SER A 2 13.46 -13.94 3.29
C SER A 2 13.50 -12.59 3.99
N THR A 3 13.86 -11.55 3.28
CA THR A 3 13.70 -10.18 3.76
C THR A 3 12.21 -9.84 3.71
N LEU A 4 11.52 -10.01 4.83
CA LEU A 4 10.22 -9.39 5.04
C LEU A 4 10.40 -7.89 4.91
N SER A 5 9.74 -7.27 3.93
CA SER A 5 9.70 -5.81 3.83
C SER A 5 8.92 -5.28 5.03
N PRO A 6 9.49 -4.37 5.84
CA PRO A 6 8.81 -3.89 7.03
C PRO A 6 7.60 -3.03 6.64
N ALA A 7 6.52 -3.18 7.42
CA ALA A 7 5.38 -2.27 7.34
C ALA A 7 5.79 -0.84 7.74
N PRO A 8 5.25 0.20 7.12
CA PRO A 8 5.54 1.58 7.51
C PRO A 8 5.05 1.89 8.93
N CYS A 9 5.79 2.76 9.63
CA CYS A 9 5.45 3.24 10.96
C CYS A 9 5.08 4.72 10.87
N THR A 10 3.88 5.07 11.32
CA THR A 10 3.41 6.47 11.31
C THR A 10 3.45 7.05 12.72
N LEU A 11 4.19 8.16 12.91
CA LEU A 11 4.20 8.91 14.16
C LEU A 11 3.15 10.02 14.09
N HIS A 12 2.11 9.95 14.92
CA HIS A 12 1.11 11.00 15.01
C HIS A 12 1.39 11.95 16.17
N LYS A 13 1.56 13.25 15.88
CA LYS A 13 1.39 14.32 16.87
C LYS A 13 -0.07 14.36 17.29
N THR A 14 -0.35 14.09 18.55
CA THR A 14 -1.72 14.19 19.07
C THR A 14 -2.19 15.64 19.12
N ARG A 15 -3.17 16.01 18.27
CA ARG A 15 -4.07 17.11 18.60
C ARG A 15 -4.97 16.70 19.77
N GLN A 16 -5.36 17.68 20.60
CA GLN A 16 -6.20 17.49 21.80
C GLN A 16 -7.56 16.81 21.52
N ASP A 17 -7.95 16.64 20.25
CA ASP A 17 -9.22 16.06 19.80
C ASP A 17 -9.10 14.58 19.34
N SER A 18 -8.00 13.90 19.64
CA SER A 18 -7.85 12.48 19.31
C SER A 18 -8.84 11.63 20.12
N PRO A 19 -9.56 10.66 19.48
CA PRO A 19 -10.42 9.71 20.20
C PRO A 19 -9.64 8.79 21.15
N PHE A 20 -8.30 8.87 21.14
CA PHE A 20 -7.43 8.17 22.08
C PHE A 20 -7.42 8.90 23.41
N ARG A 21 -8.02 8.28 24.46
CA ARG A 21 -8.02 8.82 25.82
C ARG A 21 -6.59 8.97 26.35
N PRO A 22 -6.24 10.15 26.94
CA PRO A 22 -4.97 10.32 27.66
C PRO A 22 -4.85 9.28 28.77
N GLY A 23 -3.70 8.61 28.85
CA GLY A 23 -3.37 7.69 29.95
C GLY A 23 -3.25 6.21 29.60
N ARG A 24 -3.54 5.76 28.38
CA ARG A 24 -3.20 4.38 27.97
C ARG A 24 -1.84 4.37 27.26
N ARG A 25 -0.89 3.66 27.84
CA ARG A 25 0.34 3.24 27.15
C ARG A 25 -0.07 2.15 26.16
N GLY A 26 0.07 2.40 24.85
CA GLY A 26 -0.20 1.39 23.83
C GLY A 26 -0.15 2.00 22.44
N GLY A 27 0.42 1.25 21.50
CA GLY A 27 0.31 1.54 20.08
C GLY A 27 -1.10 1.24 19.57
N ALA A 28 -1.48 1.81 18.44
CA ALA A 28 -2.66 1.44 17.68
C ALA A 28 -2.24 0.89 16.31
N ILE A 29 -3.02 -0.07 15.81
CA ILE A 29 -2.85 -0.61 14.46
C ILE A 29 -4.07 -0.14 13.66
N PRO A 30 -3.93 0.78 12.72
CA PRO A 30 -5.01 1.19 11.83
C PRO A 30 -5.29 0.15 10.74
N ALA A 31 -6.29 0.42 9.89
CA ALA A 31 -6.70 -0.47 8.81
C ALA A 31 -5.60 -0.70 7.75
N GLU A 32 -4.69 0.25 7.62
CA GLU A 32 -3.54 0.23 6.69
C GLU A 32 -2.36 -0.59 7.22
N GLU A 33 -2.55 -1.42 8.25
CA GLU A 33 -1.51 -2.30 8.84
C GLU A 33 -0.27 -1.55 9.38
N ASN A 34 -0.38 -0.25 9.63
CA ASN A 34 0.67 0.59 10.20
C ASN A 34 0.70 0.50 11.73
N VAL A 35 1.70 1.12 12.36
CA VAL A 35 1.80 1.26 13.81
C VAL A 35 1.76 2.74 14.19
N ILE A 36 0.80 3.11 15.04
CA ILE A 36 0.70 4.45 15.60
C ILE A 36 1.24 4.42 17.04
N ILE A 37 2.21 5.27 17.34
CA ILE A 37 2.72 5.48 18.71
C ILE A 37 2.18 6.81 19.21
N PRO A 38 1.13 6.81 20.05
CA PRO A 38 0.49 8.03 20.52
C PRO A 38 1.19 8.61 21.77
N ASN A 39 0.84 9.85 22.11
CA ASN A 39 1.22 10.52 23.37
C ASN A 39 2.74 10.67 23.57
N ILE A 40 3.48 10.91 22.49
CA ILE A 40 4.90 11.23 22.57
C ILE A 40 5.04 12.68 23.06
N PRO A 41 5.73 12.95 24.20
CA PRO A 41 6.06 14.29 24.61
C PRO A 41 6.92 15.00 23.57
N ASP A 42 6.71 16.31 23.35
CA ASP A 42 7.43 17.05 22.31
C ASP A 42 8.95 17.01 22.49
N ASP A 43 9.44 17.01 23.74
CA ASP A 43 10.85 16.90 24.09
C ASP A 43 11.46 15.51 23.82
N LYS A 44 10.66 14.49 23.52
CA LYS A 44 11.09 13.11 23.22
C LYS A 44 11.01 12.76 21.75
N VAL A 45 10.41 13.60 20.92
CA VAL A 45 10.21 13.31 19.47
C VAL A 45 11.54 13.06 18.78
N GLU A 46 12.53 13.96 18.97
CA GLU A 46 13.86 13.82 18.36
C GLU A 46 14.59 12.55 18.82
N ALA A 47 14.48 12.20 20.10
CA ALA A 47 15.10 10.99 20.62
C ALA A 47 14.47 9.73 20.01
N ILE A 48 13.16 9.70 19.82
CA ILE A 48 12.47 8.60 19.16
C ILE A 48 12.85 8.51 17.68
N LEU A 49 12.87 9.64 16.96
CA LEU A 49 13.28 9.67 15.55
C LEU A 49 14.73 9.19 15.34
N ALA A 50 15.59 9.33 16.35
CA ALA A 50 16.97 8.83 16.32
C ALA A 50 17.09 7.31 16.55
N GLU A 51 16.03 6.61 16.96
CA GLU A 51 16.07 5.18 17.23
C GLU A 51 16.46 4.39 15.97
N PRO A 52 17.39 3.42 16.08
CA PRO A 52 17.85 2.64 14.93
C PRO A 52 16.72 1.89 14.19
N LEU A 53 15.67 1.50 14.90
CA LEU A 53 14.52 0.83 14.34
C LEU A 53 13.79 1.69 13.30
N LEU A 54 13.74 3.01 13.50
CA LEU A 54 13.07 3.94 12.58
C LEU A 54 13.87 4.23 11.30
N LYS A 55 15.12 3.77 11.21
CA LYS A 55 15.84 3.71 9.92
C LYS A 55 15.28 2.63 9.00
N THR A 56 14.75 1.56 9.58
CA THR A 56 14.11 0.47 8.83
C THR A 56 12.62 0.71 8.63
N TYR A 57 11.94 1.17 9.68
CA TYR A 57 10.51 1.50 9.68
C TYR A 57 10.34 3.02 9.66
N VAL A 58 10.40 3.58 8.46
CA VAL A 58 10.41 5.04 8.26
C VAL A 58 9.11 5.64 8.79
N PRO A 59 9.17 6.65 9.69
CA PRO A 59 7.97 7.23 10.32
C PRO A 59 7.12 8.10 9.38
N ASN A 60 7.68 8.55 8.28
CA ASN A 60 6.98 9.32 7.25
C ASN A 60 7.27 8.69 5.88
N PRO A 61 6.63 7.57 5.55
CA PRO A 61 6.78 6.95 4.24
C PRO A 61 6.19 7.85 3.15
N GLY A 62 6.52 7.56 1.91
CA GLY A 62 5.97 8.28 0.75
C GLY A 62 4.46 8.09 0.57
N PRO A 63 3.85 8.83 -0.36
CA PRO A 63 2.39 8.90 -0.53
C PRO A 63 1.74 7.58 -0.98
N ILE A 64 2.51 6.66 -1.55
CA ILE A 64 2.03 5.30 -1.88
C ILE A 64 2.35 4.33 -0.75
N MET A 65 3.57 4.41 -0.21
CA MET A 65 4.04 3.47 0.82
C MET A 65 3.23 3.59 2.11
N SER A 66 2.73 4.79 2.45
CA SER A 66 1.90 5.02 3.64
C SER A 66 0.57 4.26 3.62
N GLY A 67 -0.05 4.13 2.45
CA GLY A 67 -1.33 3.46 2.23
C GLY A 67 -1.22 2.08 1.60
N LEU A 68 -0.04 1.44 1.65
CA LEU A 68 0.17 0.13 1.05
C LEU A 68 -0.28 -0.99 1.98
N VAL A 69 -1.30 -1.74 1.57
CA VAL A 69 -1.79 -2.95 2.25
C VAL A 69 -1.57 -4.17 1.36
N SER A 70 -1.05 -5.26 1.92
CA SER A 70 -0.78 -6.48 1.17
C SER A 70 -1.15 -7.72 1.97
N CYS A 71 -1.93 -8.61 1.39
CA CYS A 71 -2.18 -9.92 1.99
C CYS A 71 -0.88 -10.75 2.08
N THR A 72 -0.96 -11.96 2.62
CA THR A 72 0.20 -12.85 2.82
C THR A 72 0.98 -13.14 1.52
N GLY A 73 0.30 -13.25 0.36
CA GLY A 73 0.96 -13.53 -0.92
C GLY A 73 1.37 -14.99 -1.12
N SER A 74 1.87 -15.31 -2.32
CA SER A 74 2.22 -16.69 -2.71
C SER A 74 3.42 -17.26 -1.96
N GLN A 75 4.20 -16.43 -1.28
CA GLN A 75 5.31 -16.90 -0.46
C GLN A 75 4.86 -17.81 0.70
N PHE A 76 3.67 -17.54 1.28
CA PHE A 76 3.16 -18.27 2.44
C PHE A 76 1.72 -18.80 2.27
N CYS A 77 1.00 -18.40 1.23
CA CYS A 77 -0.38 -18.79 0.98
C CYS A 77 -0.50 -19.66 -0.26
N GLY A 78 -0.92 -20.92 -0.09
CA GLY A 78 -1.10 -21.88 -1.19
C GLY A 78 -2.26 -21.54 -2.15
N LEU A 79 -3.12 -20.57 -1.81
CA LEU A 79 -4.20 -20.10 -2.67
C LEU A 79 -3.81 -18.89 -3.53
N ALA A 80 -2.71 -18.21 -3.17
CA ALA A 80 -2.29 -17.01 -3.87
C ALA A 80 -1.65 -17.33 -5.22
N ILE A 81 -2.07 -16.61 -6.26
CA ILE A 81 -1.55 -16.71 -7.62
C ILE A 81 -0.26 -15.89 -7.76
N VAL A 82 -0.18 -14.77 -7.02
CA VAL A 82 0.95 -13.83 -7.08
C VAL A 82 1.52 -13.52 -5.69
N GLU A 83 2.79 -13.17 -5.66
CA GLU A 83 3.42 -12.54 -4.49
C GLU A 83 2.91 -11.10 -4.37
N THR A 84 2.53 -10.69 -3.17
CA THR A 84 1.89 -9.38 -2.95
C THR A 84 2.80 -8.36 -2.28
N LYS A 85 3.48 -8.75 -1.19
CA LYS A 85 4.31 -7.82 -0.41
C LYS A 85 5.51 -7.31 -1.21
N ALA A 86 6.26 -8.22 -1.82
CA ALA A 86 7.44 -7.84 -2.59
C ALA A 86 7.06 -6.99 -3.81
N ASN A 87 6.00 -7.39 -4.54
CA ASN A 87 5.52 -6.64 -5.71
C ASN A 87 4.93 -5.29 -5.32
N GLY A 88 4.14 -5.21 -4.23
CA GLY A 88 3.59 -3.95 -3.73
C GLY A 88 4.67 -2.96 -3.34
N VAL A 89 5.67 -3.39 -2.57
CA VAL A 89 6.79 -2.52 -2.16
C VAL A 89 7.66 -2.11 -3.34
N LYS A 90 7.91 -3.02 -4.30
CA LYS A 90 8.66 -2.70 -5.53
C LYS A 90 7.93 -1.61 -6.31
N LEU A 91 6.65 -1.82 -6.60
CA LEU A 91 5.83 -0.86 -7.35
C LEU A 91 5.77 0.50 -6.64
N ALA A 92 5.51 0.55 -5.33
CA ALA A 92 5.45 1.79 -4.57
C ALA A 92 6.76 2.58 -4.67
N LYS A 93 7.91 1.92 -4.49
CA LYS A 93 9.24 2.56 -4.61
C LYS A 93 9.52 3.08 -6.02
N GLU A 94 9.15 2.33 -7.05
CA GLU A 94 9.35 2.74 -8.44
C GLU A 94 8.47 3.96 -8.79
N LEU A 95 7.21 3.97 -8.34
CA LEU A 95 6.30 5.11 -8.52
C LEU A 95 6.81 6.36 -7.79
N GLU A 96 7.18 6.24 -6.51
CA GLU A 96 7.68 7.36 -5.71
C GLU A 96 9.04 7.89 -6.21
N ALA A 97 9.85 7.05 -6.86
CA ALA A 97 11.13 7.46 -7.46
C ALA A 97 10.98 8.15 -8.82
N THR A 98 9.86 7.96 -9.52
CA THR A 98 9.67 8.44 -10.91
C THR A 98 8.55 9.47 -11.06
N MET A 99 7.77 9.68 -10.02
CA MET A 99 6.58 10.53 -10.08
C MET A 99 6.50 11.51 -8.90
N ASN A 100 5.96 12.70 -9.16
CA ASN A 100 5.47 13.60 -8.14
C ASN A 100 3.99 13.27 -7.88
N ILE A 101 3.68 12.76 -6.68
CA ILE A 101 2.34 12.32 -6.29
C ILE A 101 1.84 13.27 -5.19
N PRO A 102 0.85 14.14 -5.48
CA PRO A 102 0.51 15.26 -4.59
C PRO A 102 -0.25 14.86 -3.33
N ASN A 103 -0.93 13.70 -3.34
CA ASN A 103 -1.74 13.21 -2.24
C ASN A 103 -1.45 11.73 -1.99
N GLU A 104 -1.76 11.27 -0.78
CA GLU A 104 -1.72 9.84 -0.46
C GLU A 104 -2.68 9.06 -1.35
N VAL A 105 -2.21 7.90 -1.87
CA VAL A 105 -3.00 6.95 -2.66
C VAL A 105 -2.87 5.57 -2.03
N ARG A 106 -3.98 5.06 -1.51
CA ARG A 106 -4.01 3.74 -0.88
C ARG A 106 -4.00 2.66 -1.96
N MET A 107 -2.98 1.81 -1.89
CA MET A 107 -2.81 0.68 -2.81
C MET A 107 -2.93 -0.64 -2.06
N HIS A 108 -3.93 -1.43 -2.37
CA HIS A 108 -4.15 -2.72 -1.74
C HIS A 108 -3.85 -3.88 -2.69
N TRP A 109 -3.15 -4.90 -2.17
CA TRP A 109 -2.79 -6.09 -2.92
C TRP A 109 -3.39 -7.35 -2.32
N THR A 110 -4.01 -8.18 -3.15
CA THR A 110 -4.43 -9.53 -2.78
C THR A 110 -3.93 -10.55 -3.78
N GLY A 111 -3.48 -11.70 -3.30
CA GLY A 111 -2.87 -12.74 -4.13
C GLY A 111 -3.86 -13.59 -4.91
N CYS A 112 -5.16 -13.51 -4.62
CA CYS A 112 -6.21 -14.31 -5.24
C CYS A 112 -7.60 -13.68 -5.03
N PRO A 113 -8.68 -14.23 -5.64
CA PRO A 113 -10.06 -13.71 -5.50
C PRO A 113 -10.66 -13.73 -4.08
N ASN A 114 -10.01 -14.36 -3.09
CA ASN A 114 -10.47 -14.31 -1.69
C ASN A 114 -10.35 -12.91 -1.06
N THR A 115 -9.68 -12.01 -1.72
CA THR A 115 -9.59 -10.57 -1.39
C THR A 115 -9.19 -10.24 0.05
N CYS A 116 -8.31 -11.04 0.65
CA CYS A 116 -7.79 -10.80 2.01
C CYS A 116 -7.10 -9.43 2.16
N GLY A 117 -6.55 -8.86 1.08
CA GLY A 117 -5.98 -7.51 1.02
C GLY A 117 -7.03 -6.41 0.79
N GLN A 118 -8.33 -6.74 0.71
CA GLN A 118 -9.44 -5.79 0.62
C GLN A 118 -9.30 -4.79 -0.54
N VAL A 119 -8.95 -5.27 -1.72
CA VAL A 119 -8.63 -4.43 -2.89
C VAL A 119 -9.79 -3.54 -3.33
N GLN A 120 -11.04 -3.93 -3.03
CA GLN A 120 -12.23 -3.18 -3.41
C GLN A 120 -12.48 -1.91 -2.59
N VAL A 121 -11.79 -1.71 -1.47
CA VAL A 121 -11.95 -0.51 -0.64
C VAL A 121 -10.75 0.44 -0.72
N ALA A 122 -9.78 0.14 -1.59
CA ALA A 122 -8.62 0.98 -1.85
C ALA A 122 -8.88 2.00 -2.96
N ASP A 123 -8.07 3.05 -3.01
CA ASP A 123 -8.08 3.98 -4.15
C ASP A 123 -7.66 3.23 -5.42
N VAL A 124 -6.62 2.36 -5.32
CA VAL A 124 -6.21 1.42 -6.37
C VAL A 124 -6.01 0.04 -5.77
N GLY A 125 -6.68 -0.97 -6.30
CA GLY A 125 -6.60 -2.35 -5.82
C GLY A 125 -6.03 -3.29 -6.86
N PHE A 126 -5.20 -4.27 -6.44
CA PHE A 126 -4.55 -5.25 -7.30
C PHE A 126 -4.92 -6.67 -6.85
N MET A 127 -5.67 -7.40 -7.67
CA MET A 127 -6.07 -8.79 -7.41
C MET A 127 -5.30 -9.75 -8.30
N GLY A 128 -4.54 -10.66 -7.69
CA GLY A 128 -3.74 -11.65 -8.38
C GLY A 128 -4.54 -12.50 -9.38
N ALA A 129 -4.00 -12.61 -10.57
CA ALA A 129 -4.56 -13.37 -11.69
C ALA A 129 -3.43 -13.84 -12.63
N MET A 130 -3.76 -14.69 -13.60
CA MET A 130 -2.82 -15.06 -14.67
C MET A 130 -3.03 -14.13 -15.87
N ALA A 131 -2.00 -13.37 -16.20
CA ALA A 131 -1.92 -12.57 -17.42
C ALA A 131 -1.24 -13.35 -18.56
N LYS A 132 -1.07 -12.72 -19.69
CA LYS A 132 -0.23 -13.19 -20.80
C LYS A 132 0.85 -12.16 -21.09
N ASP A 133 2.07 -12.61 -21.27
CA ASP A 133 3.16 -11.77 -21.75
C ASP A 133 3.01 -11.44 -23.25
N ALA A 134 3.92 -10.64 -23.79
CA ALA A 134 3.93 -10.24 -25.20
C ALA A 134 4.02 -11.43 -26.17
N ALA A 135 4.55 -12.59 -25.73
CA ALA A 135 4.61 -13.82 -26.50
C ALA A 135 3.35 -14.71 -26.33
N GLY A 136 2.36 -14.26 -25.55
CA GLY A 136 1.13 -15.00 -25.23
C GLY A 136 1.29 -16.09 -24.16
N LYS A 137 2.44 -16.18 -23.49
CA LYS A 137 2.72 -17.15 -22.44
C LYS A 137 2.08 -16.69 -21.13
N PRO A 138 1.47 -17.61 -20.35
CA PRO A 138 0.94 -17.30 -19.03
C PRO A 138 2.02 -16.75 -18.09
N THR A 139 1.74 -15.61 -17.46
CA THR A 139 2.63 -14.94 -16.52
C THR A 139 1.83 -14.39 -15.34
N PRO A 140 2.43 -14.19 -14.15
CA PRO A 140 1.79 -13.51 -13.03
C PRO A 140 1.29 -12.12 -13.40
N GLY A 141 0.05 -11.83 -13.06
CA GLY A 141 -0.60 -10.56 -13.37
C GLY A 141 -1.61 -10.17 -12.31
N VAL A 142 -2.27 -9.04 -12.52
CA VAL A 142 -3.31 -8.54 -11.62
C VAL A 142 -4.50 -7.97 -12.39
N ASN A 143 -5.70 -8.18 -11.87
CA ASN A 143 -6.84 -7.34 -12.19
C ASN A 143 -6.77 -6.06 -11.35
N VAL A 144 -7.07 -4.92 -11.94
CA VAL A 144 -6.97 -3.61 -11.28
C VAL A 144 -8.36 -3.10 -10.94
N PHE A 145 -8.53 -2.67 -9.69
CA PHE A 145 -9.73 -2.02 -9.15
C PHE A 145 -9.43 -0.55 -8.90
N LEU A 146 -10.43 0.32 -9.04
CA LEU A 146 -10.29 1.75 -8.86
C LEU A 146 -11.48 2.33 -8.09
N GLY A 147 -11.20 3.32 -7.24
CA GLY A 147 -12.20 4.20 -6.65
C GLY A 147 -12.90 3.61 -5.43
N GLY A 148 -12.29 2.65 -4.71
CA GLY A 148 -12.83 2.23 -3.42
C GLY A 148 -12.57 3.26 -2.33
N ARG A 149 -13.38 3.23 -1.27
CA ARG A 149 -13.25 4.16 -0.14
C ARG A 149 -13.68 3.53 1.18
N ILE A 150 -12.92 3.82 2.23
CA ILE A 150 -13.20 3.44 3.62
C ILE A 150 -13.64 4.68 4.40
N GLY A 151 -14.44 4.50 5.45
CA GLY A 151 -14.86 5.57 6.36
C GLY A 151 -16.17 6.20 5.96
N HIS A 152 -16.28 7.52 6.15
CA HIS A 152 -17.48 8.27 5.76
C HIS A 152 -17.63 8.24 4.23
N ASP A 153 -18.83 7.99 3.73
CA ASP A 153 -19.11 7.80 2.28
C ASP A 153 -18.38 6.59 1.67
N SER A 154 -18.23 5.51 2.45
CA SER A 154 -17.59 4.27 2.00
C SER A 154 -18.33 3.65 0.82
N HIS A 155 -17.56 3.16 -0.16
CA HIS A 155 -18.06 2.43 -1.33
C HIS A 155 -17.00 1.50 -1.88
N LEU A 156 -17.43 0.53 -2.66
CA LEU A 156 -16.52 -0.41 -3.31
C LEU A 156 -16.04 0.17 -4.64
N GLY A 157 -14.76 -0.01 -4.92
CA GLY A 157 -14.17 0.26 -6.22
C GLY A 157 -14.59 -0.79 -7.25
N GLU A 158 -14.48 -0.41 -8.52
CA GLU A 158 -14.84 -1.25 -9.65
C GLU A 158 -13.59 -1.79 -10.35
N GLN A 159 -13.68 -3.00 -10.89
CA GLN A 159 -12.61 -3.54 -11.74
C GLN A 159 -12.58 -2.76 -13.06
N ILE A 160 -11.42 -2.16 -13.37
CA ILE A 160 -11.24 -1.33 -14.58
C ILE A 160 -10.50 -2.05 -15.72
N THR A 161 -10.05 -3.27 -15.49
CA THR A 161 -9.33 -4.08 -16.49
C THR A 161 -10.15 -5.27 -16.95
N ASP A 162 -10.37 -5.41 -18.27
CA ASP A 162 -11.03 -6.58 -18.87
C ASP A 162 -10.12 -7.82 -18.86
N LYS A 163 -8.82 -7.60 -18.89
CA LYS A 163 -7.78 -8.63 -18.85
C LYS A 163 -6.76 -8.29 -17.79
N PRO A 164 -6.18 -9.31 -17.11
CA PRO A 164 -5.11 -9.08 -16.15
C PRO A 164 -3.91 -8.39 -16.79
N VAL A 165 -3.34 -7.42 -16.10
CA VAL A 165 -2.11 -6.70 -16.46
C VAL A 165 -0.92 -7.50 -15.95
N ALA A 166 0.07 -7.80 -16.79
CA ALA A 166 1.27 -8.50 -16.37
C ALA A 166 2.07 -7.66 -15.36
N ILE A 167 2.51 -8.29 -14.27
CA ILE A 167 3.26 -7.58 -13.21
C ILE A 167 4.61 -7.10 -13.76
N GLU A 168 5.30 -7.97 -14.50
CA GLU A 168 6.57 -7.61 -15.12
C GLU A 168 6.32 -6.89 -16.46
N GLY A 169 6.87 -5.69 -16.59
CA GLY A 169 6.86 -4.88 -17.81
C GLY A 169 5.65 -3.97 -17.99
N ASP A 170 4.43 -4.45 -17.74
CA ASP A 170 3.21 -3.72 -18.09
C ASP A 170 2.59 -2.95 -16.92
N LEU A 171 2.73 -3.45 -15.69
CA LEU A 171 2.02 -2.90 -14.54
C LEU A 171 2.49 -1.49 -14.16
N LEU A 172 3.81 -1.26 -14.14
CA LEU A 172 4.34 0.05 -13.77
C LEU A 172 3.85 1.16 -14.71
N PRO A 173 4.02 1.08 -16.05
CA PRO A 173 3.52 2.11 -16.94
C PRO A 173 1.99 2.25 -16.92
N PHE A 174 1.25 1.15 -16.72
CA PHE A 174 -0.19 1.19 -16.55
C PHE A 174 -0.59 2.04 -15.32
N VAL A 175 0.05 1.80 -14.17
CA VAL A 175 -0.26 2.53 -12.93
C VAL A 175 0.23 3.98 -13.00
N GLN A 176 1.38 4.26 -13.64
CA GLN A 176 1.84 5.63 -13.87
C GLN A 176 0.79 6.45 -14.64
N ASN A 177 0.27 5.92 -15.73
CA ASN A 177 -0.79 6.58 -16.50
C ASN A 177 -2.06 6.77 -15.67
N LEU A 178 -2.47 5.75 -14.90
CA LEU A 178 -3.63 5.83 -14.02
C LEU A 178 -3.48 6.93 -12.96
N LEU A 179 -2.30 7.06 -12.35
CA LEU A 179 -2.02 8.10 -11.36
C LEU A 179 -2.05 9.51 -11.96
N VAL A 180 -1.55 9.68 -13.18
CA VAL A 180 -1.63 10.96 -13.90
C VAL A 180 -3.08 11.32 -14.19
N GLU A 181 -3.87 10.40 -14.73
CA GLU A 181 -5.25 10.66 -15.14
C GLU A 181 -6.22 10.89 -13.96
N LYS A 182 -6.05 10.13 -12.86
CA LYS A 182 -7.05 10.08 -11.79
C LYS A 182 -6.62 10.76 -10.48
N PHE A 183 -5.33 10.89 -10.24
CA PHE A 183 -4.81 11.40 -8.96
C PHE A 183 -3.97 12.67 -9.09
N GLY A 184 -3.86 13.22 -10.31
CA GLY A 184 -3.14 14.48 -10.55
C GLY A 184 -1.62 14.36 -10.36
N ALA A 185 -1.08 13.15 -10.45
CA ALA A 185 0.36 12.93 -10.42
C ALA A 185 1.02 13.39 -11.72
N SER A 186 2.34 13.61 -11.69
CA SER A 186 3.15 13.95 -12.85
C SER A 186 4.47 13.20 -12.83
N MET A 187 5.05 12.94 -13.99
CA MET A 187 6.40 12.40 -14.07
C MET A 187 7.43 13.42 -13.56
N LEU A 188 8.49 12.94 -12.91
CA LEU A 188 9.62 13.76 -12.43
C LEU A 188 10.53 14.17 -13.58
#